data_e654655881e1df1ae323bead102d1e5b
#
_entry.id   e654655881e1df1ae323bead102d1e5b
#
_cell.length_a   1.000
_cell.length_b   1.000
_cell.length_c   1.000
_cell.angle_alpha   90.00
_cell.angle_beta   90.00
_cell.angle_gamma   90.00
#
_symmetry.space_group_name_H-M   'P 1'
#
loop_
_entity.id
_entity.type
_entity.pdbx_description
1 polymer ?
#
loop_
_entity_poly.entity_id
_entity_poly.type
_entity_poly.pdbx_seq_one_letter_code
_entity_poly.pdbx_strand_id
1 'polypeptide(L)'
;MNSCSEYVSSGHPDKTADLIASHLLDEYIKHDPKTRFAMEVQLKDHTCNLAGEVTSTWKPTDKETGDLVRNAIRKVGYTAEYAAKWPEGATLNADKVAVNNFIGQQSPDIAQGVDREGWGDQGTFCAMATNEMLYGYMPRDRYFAHEIGKRLYTAALRNEISIGLDIKTLVSLKAGRDVEQVIVAAPMLPESEEAARQAIADVVHDVLTEHHYECDELVINGTGTYVVHSSVGDAGVVGRKLAVDFYGLNCPVGGGSPWGKCGTKADVTLNIAARYFALKELLANPGKHKTVYTKIACCIGQSKCLVAYFDEKHELFKEEQTDIIPSQIIHKFGLDGSVYGDMFFRLCQQDLFAYVDILAQSEAGTNGVLATNM
;
A
#
# COMPACT_ATOMS: atom_id res chain seq x y z
N MET A 1 1.10 24.55 -10.78
CA MET A 1 1.07 23.16 -11.32
C MET A 1 0.01 22.44 -10.54
N ASN A 2 -0.93 21.85 -11.22
CA ASN A 2 -1.94 21.04 -10.57
C ASN A 2 -1.26 19.80 -10.00
N SER A 3 -1.61 19.40 -8.78
CA SER A 3 -1.22 18.10 -8.26
C SER A 3 -2.36 17.11 -8.49
N CYS A 4 -2.03 15.84 -8.69
CA CYS A 4 -3.02 14.78 -8.79
C CYS A 4 -2.47 13.47 -8.23
N SER A 5 -3.34 12.71 -7.61
CA SER A 5 -3.05 11.38 -7.10
C SER A 5 -4.20 10.44 -7.36
N GLU A 6 -3.87 9.17 -7.47
CA GLU A 6 -4.84 8.09 -7.63
C GLU A 6 -4.78 7.12 -6.45
N TYR A 7 -5.86 6.39 -6.29
CA TYR A 7 -5.95 5.25 -5.38
C TYR A 7 -6.64 4.09 -6.08
N VAL A 8 -6.25 2.88 -5.72
CA VAL A 8 -6.97 1.65 -6.08
C VAL A 8 -7.26 0.85 -4.82
N SER A 9 -8.45 0.30 -4.75
CA SER A 9 -8.90 -0.50 -3.60
C SER A 9 -8.17 -1.83 -3.50
N SER A 10 -8.30 -2.49 -2.34
CA SER A 10 -7.83 -3.87 -2.13
C SER A 10 -8.38 -4.86 -3.16
N GLY A 11 -9.57 -4.58 -3.73
CA GLY A 11 -10.21 -5.40 -4.76
C GLY A 11 -9.63 -5.23 -6.16
N HIS A 12 -8.79 -4.22 -6.41
CA HIS A 12 -8.08 -4.10 -7.69
C HIS A 12 -7.14 -5.30 -7.89
N PRO A 13 -7.05 -5.89 -9.10
CA PRO A 13 -6.27 -7.12 -9.32
C PRO A 13 -4.81 -7.02 -8.88
N ASP A 14 -4.11 -5.91 -9.14
CA ASP A 14 -2.73 -5.72 -8.66
C ASP A 14 -2.66 -5.65 -7.13
N LYS A 15 -3.60 -4.95 -6.46
CA LYS A 15 -3.63 -4.88 -4.99
C LYS A 15 -4.06 -6.20 -4.35
N THR A 16 -4.92 -6.96 -5.00
CA THR A 16 -5.23 -8.33 -4.57
C THR A 16 -3.97 -9.20 -4.63
N ALA A 17 -3.13 -9.07 -5.67
CA ALA A 17 -1.85 -9.76 -5.76
C ALA A 17 -0.87 -9.33 -4.65
N ASP A 18 -0.77 -8.01 -4.34
CA ASP A 18 0.01 -7.49 -3.22
C ASP A 18 -0.46 -8.06 -1.88
N LEU A 19 -1.78 -8.14 -1.66
CA LEU A 19 -2.37 -8.68 -0.43
C LEU A 19 -2.18 -10.18 -0.28
N ILE A 20 -2.22 -10.93 -1.38
CA ILE A 20 -1.87 -12.37 -1.37
C ILE A 20 -0.41 -12.55 -0.92
N ALA A 21 0.52 -11.82 -1.52
CA ALA A 21 1.94 -11.88 -1.18
C ALA A 21 2.20 -11.49 0.28
N SER A 22 1.54 -10.43 0.75
CA SER A 22 1.65 -9.93 2.13
C SER A 22 1.06 -10.92 3.14
N HIS A 23 -0.09 -11.53 2.84
CA HIS A 23 -0.69 -12.54 3.71
C HIS A 23 0.18 -13.81 3.83
N LEU A 24 0.74 -14.27 2.72
CA LEU A 24 1.69 -15.38 2.74
C LEU A 24 2.90 -15.05 3.62
N LEU A 25 3.48 -13.86 3.47
CA LEU A 25 4.61 -13.41 4.28
C LEU A 25 4.27 -13.39 5.77
N ASP A 26 3.12 -12.83 6.15
CA ASP A 26 2.68 -12.80 7.55
C ASP A 26 2.55 -14.20 8.15
N GLU A 27 1.99 -15.14 7.39
CA GLU A 27 1.88 -16.54 7.86
C GLU A 27 3.28 -17.19 8.01
N TYR A 28 4.21 -16.94 7.09
CA TYR A 28 5.58 -17.41 7.24
C TYR A 28 6.27 -16.83 8.48
N ILE A 29 6.13 -15.52 8.74
CA ILE A 29 6.74 -14.86 9.90
C ILE A 29 6.13 -15.35 11.22
N LYS A 30 4.84 -15.65 11.28
CA LYS A 30 4.19 -16.24 12.46
C LYS A 30 4.84 -17.58 12.87
N HIS A 31 5.21 -18.39 11.89
CA HIS A 31 5.83 -19.70 12.13
C HIS A 31 7.34 -19.63 12.30
N ASP A 32 7.99 -18.66 11.65
CA ASP A 32 9.43 -18.43 11.73
C ASP A 32 9.75 -16.93 11.56
N PRO A 33 9.94 -16.19 12.67
CA PRO A 33 10.28 -14.77 12.61
C PRO A 33 11.58 -14.44 11.87
N LYS A 34 12.43 -15.45 11.58
CA LYS A 34 13.66 -15.28 10.81
C LYS A 34 13.47 -15.60 9.31
N THR A 35 12.23 -15.79 8.88
CA THR A 35 11.92 -16.03 7.46
C THR A 35 12.53 -14.96 6.56
N ARG A 36 13.22 -15.41 5.51
CA ARG A 36 13.61 -14.58 4.35
C ARG A 36 12.66 -14.88 3.21
N PHE A 37 12.04 -13.84 2.67
CA PHE A 37 10.93 -14.00 1.75
C PHE A 37 11.05 -12.98 0.62
N ALA A 38 10.94 -13.47 -0.59
CA ALA A 38 10.81 -12.67 -1.81
C ALA A 38 9.88 -13.43 -2.77
N MET A 39 8.67 -12.90 -2.97
CA MET A 39 7.58 -13.57 -3.68
C MET A 39 6.97 -12.67 -4.72
N GLU A 40 6.86 -13.18 -5.93
CA GLU A 40 6.06 -12.63 -7.00
C GLU A 40 4.72 -13.35 -7.08
N VAL A 41 3.65 -12.59 -7.28
CA VAL A 41 2.28 -13.10 -7.43
C VAL A 41 1.70 -12.55 -8.72
N GLN A 42 1.19 -13.43 -9.55
CA GLN A 42 0.41 -13.10 -10.72
C GLN A 42 -0.99 -13.71 -10.61
N LEU A 43 -2.01 -12.90 -10.82
CA LEU A 43 -3.40 -13.30 -10.73
C LEU A 43 -4.12 -12.96 -12.03
N LYS A 44 -4.73 -13.97 -12.68
CA LYS A 44 -5.55 -13.78 -13.88
C LYS A 44 -6.71 -14.78 -13.87
N ASP A 45 -7.91 -14.29 -14.13
CA ASP A 45 -9.13 -15.08 -13.99
C ASP A 45 -9.20 -15.72 -12.60
N HIS A 46 -9.28 -17.03 -12.52
CA HIS A 46 -9.21 -17.82 -11.30
C HIS A 46 -7.88 -18.60 -11.17
N THR A 47 -6.79 -18.07 -11.73
CA THR A 47 -5.47 -18.67 -11.66
C THR A 47 -4.51 -17.74 -10.93
N CYS A 48 -3.86 -18.26 -9.89
CA CYS A 48 -2.81 -17.57 -9.15
C CYS A 48 -1.49 -18.30 -9.34
N ASN A 49 -0.48 -17.61 -9.88
CA ASN A 49 0.88 -18.10 -9.99
C ASN A 49 1.73 -17.48 -8.90
N LEU A 50 2.43 -18.30 -8.13
CA LEU A 50 3.40 -17.92 -7.12
C LEU A 50 4.80 -18.28 -7.64
N ALA A 51 5.71 -17.31 -7.65
CA ALA A 51 7.12 -17.56 -8.00
C ALA A 51 8.00 -16.74 -7.05
N GLY A 52 9.11 -17.34 -6.60
CA GLY A 52 10.02 -16.63 -5.69
C GLY A 52 10.81 -17.56 -4.82
N GLU A 53 11.51 -16.99 -3.85
CA GLU A 53 12.42 -17.72 -2.97
C GLU A 53 12.06 -17.47 -1.50
N VAL A 54 12.01 -18.56 -0.74
CA VAL A 54 11.76 -18.54 0.70
C VAL A 54 12.79 -19.37 1.44
N THR A 55 13.37 -18.78 2.48
CA THR A 55 14.15 -19.51 3.49
C THR A 55 13.41 -19.42 4.82
N SER A 56 12.88 -20.52 5.28
CA SER A 56 12.12 -20.65 6.53
C SER A 56 12.23 -22.06 7.10
N THR A 57 12.08 -22.18 8.39
CA THR A 57 11.94 -23.47 9.07
C THR A 57 10.55 -24.06 8.85
N TRP A 58 9.55 -23.22 8.55
CA TRP A 58 8.21 -23.65 8.20
C TRP A 58 8.08 -23.83 6.68
N LYS A 59 7.55 -24.97 6.27
CA LYS A 59 7.40 -25.36 4.85
C LYS A 59 5.98 -25.88 4.63
N PRO A 60 5.04 -24.99 4.30
CA PRO A 60 3.67 -25.40 3.98
C PRO A 60 3.64 -26.28 2.73
N THR A 61 2.73 -27.24 2.70
CA THR A 61 2.43 -28.04 1.52
C THR A 61 1.76 -27.17 0.45
N ASP A 62 1.73 -27.65 -0.81
CA ASP A 62 1.02 -26.95 -1.89
C ASP A 62 -0.47 -26.73 -1.57
N LYS A 63 -1.09 -27.70 -0.87
CA LYS A 63 -2.47 -27.56 -0.41
C LYS A 63 -2.62 -26.43 0.60
N GLU A 64 -1.77 -26.36 1.63
CA GLU A 64 -1.78 -25.31 2.63
C GLU A 64 -1.49 -23.95 2.01
N THR A 65 -0.50 -23.86 1.12
CA THR A 65 -0.21 -22.65 0.35
C THR A 65 -1.43 -22.19 -0.46
N GLY A 66 -2.09 -23.11 -1.15
CA GLY A 66 -3.31 -22.83 -1.89
C GLY A 66 -4.46 -22.33 -0.99
N ASP A 67 -4.59 -22.89 0.20
CA ASP A 67 -5.61 -22.47 1.18
C ASP A 67 -5.31 -21.07 1.73
N LEU A 68 -4.03 -20.72 1.94
CA LEU A 68 -3.61 -19.37 2.34
C LEU A 68 -3.90 -18.34 1.24
N VAL A 69 -3.62 -18.64 -0.02
CA VAL A 69 -3.96 -17.78 -1.16
C VAL A 69 -5.47 -17.49 -1.20
N ARG A 70 -6.28 -18.56 -1.13
CA ARG A 70 -7.74 -18.43 -1.10
C ARG A 70 -8.23 -17.62 0.10
N ASN A 71 -7.58 -17.79 1.27
CA ASN A 71 -7.87 -17.00 2.46
C ASN A 71 -7.58 -15.51 2.27
N ALA A 72 -6.45 -15.16 1.67
CA ALA A 72 -6.14 -13.76 1.35
C ALA A 72 -7.21 -13.14 0.45
N ILE A 73 -7.62 -13.87 -0.59
CA ILE A 73 -8.66 -13.43 -1.53
C ILE A 73 -10.02 -13.26 -0.82
N ARG A 74 -10.38 -14.14 0.13
CA ARG A 74 -11.60 -13.98 0.95
C ARG A 74 -11.53 -12.76 1.86
N LYS A 75 -10.36 -12.46 2.44
CA LYS A 75 -10.14 -11.24 3.25
C LYS A 75 -10.31 -9.97 2.43
N VAL A 76 -10.00 -9.98 1.15
CA VAL A 76 -10.29 -8.89 0.21
C VAL A 76 -11.81 -8.77 -0.06
N GLY A 77 -12.60 -9.80 0.18
CA GLY A 77 -14.05 -9.79 -0.01
C GLY A 77 -14.54 -10.61 -1.20
N TYR A 78 -13.66 -11.23 -1.98
CA TYR A 78 -14.05 -12.06 -3.13
C TYR A 78 -14.45 -13.47 -2.69
N THR A 79 -15.52 -13.54 -1.91
CA THR A 79 -16.14 -14.78 -1.43
C THR A 79 -17.11 -15.37 -2.47
N ALA A 80 -17.60 -16.58 -2.23
CA ALA A 80 -18.64 -17.19 -3.05
C ALA A 80 -19.95 -16.38 -3.01
N GLU A 81 -20.29 -15.83 -1.83
CA GLU A 81 -21.49 -14.99 -1.63
C GLU A 81 -21.36 -13.67 -2.39
N TYR A 82 -20.17 -13.07 -2.41
CA TYR A 82 -19.94 -11.88 -3.22
C TYR A 82 -20.07 -12.19 -4.70
N ALA A 83 -19.43 -13.26 -5.18
CA ALA A 83 -19.45 -13.64 -6.58
C ALA A 83 -20.86 -14.00 -7.09
N ALA A 84 -21.72 -14.53 -6.22
CA ALA A 84 -23.11 -14.86 -6.55
C ALA A 84 -24.02 -13.63 -6.84
N LYS A 85 -23.58 -12.42 -6.49
CA LYS A 85 -24.29 -11.16 -6.80
C LYS A 85 -24.02 -10.67 -8.23
N TRP A 86 -23.02 -11.21 -8.88
CA TRP A 86 -22.56 -10.81 -10.20
C TRP A 86 -22.89 -11.88 -11.23
N PRO A 87 -23.00 -11.53 -12.52
CA PRO A 87 -23.12 -12.52 -13.59
C PRO A 87 -22.00 -13.57 -13.51
N GLU A 88 -22.31 -14.78 -13.89
CA GLU A 88 -21.34 -15.87 -13.85
C GLU A 88 -20.07 -15.52 -14.64
N GLY A 89 -18.90 -15.69 -14.01
CA GLY A 89 -17.63 -15.36 -14.61
C GLY A 89 -17.30 -13.86 -14.69
N ALA A 90 -18.08 -12.98 -14.08
CA ALA A 90 -17.82 -11.54 -14.11
C ALA A 90 -16.83 -11.08 -13.03
N THR A 91 -16.57 -11.87 -12.01
CA THR A 91 -15.69 -11.50 -10.90
C THR A 91 -14.93 -12.70 -10.33
N LEU A 92 -13.87 -12.40 -9.58
CA LEU A 92 -13.08 -13.38 -8.85
C LEU A 92 -13.93 -14.07 -7.77
N ASN A 93 -13.70 -15.39 -7.61
CA ASN A 93 -14.24 -16.19 -6.52
C ASN A 93 -13.09 -17.02 -5.92
N ALA A 94 -12.77 -16.78 -4.66
CA ALA A 94 -11.69 -17.45 -3.95
C ALA A 94 -11.75 -18.97 -4.03
N ASP A 95 -12.96 -19.55 -3.95
CA ASP A 95 -13.15 -21.01 -3.93
C ASP A 95 -12.85 -21.68 -5.28
N LYS A 96 -12.88 -20.89 -6.38
CA LYS A 96 -12.54 -21.38 -7.72
C LYS A 96 -11.06 -21.21 -8.09
N VAL A 97 -10.24 -20.57 -7.23
CA VAL A 97 -8.85 -20.24 -7.57
C VAL A 97 -7.97 -21.48 -7.57
N ALA A 98 -7.39 -21.76 -8.73
CA ALA A 98 -6.28 -22.68 -8.91
C ALA A 98 -4.95 -21.99 -8.61
N VAL A 99 -4.09 -22.63 -7.82
CA VAL A 99 -2.79 -22.08 -7.42
C VAL A 99 -1.67 -22.91 -8.01
N ASN A 100 -0.80 -22.27 -8.79
CA ASN A 100 0.43 -22.86 -9.27
C ASN A 100 1.59 -22.37 -8.39
N ASN A 101 2.28 -23.29 -7.75
CA ASN A 101 3.31 -22.99 -6.77
C ASN A 101 4.71 -23.27 -7.36
N PHE A 102 5.47 -22.20 -7.64
CA PHE A 102 6.85 -22.22 -8.12
C PHE A 102 7.81 -21.60 -7.08
N ILE A 103 7.50 -21.77 -5.79
CA ILE A 103 8.35 -21.26 -4.70
C ILE A 103 9.58 -22.15 -4.58
N GLY A 104 10.75 -21.55 -4.75
CA GLY A 104 12.06 -22.17 -4.59
C GLY A 104 12.73 -21.84 -3.25
N GLN A 105 13.88 -22.42 -3.01
CA GLN A 105 14.75 -22.06 -1.89
C GLN A 105 15.71 -20.95 -2.33
N GLN A 106 15.96 -19.97 -1.45
CA GLN A 106 16.89 -18.89 -1.71
C GLN A 106 18.33 -19.39 -1.96
N SER A 107 19.01 -18.80 -2.94
CA SER A 107 20.41 -19.11 -3.22
C SER A 107 21.30 -18.83 -2.00
N PRO A 108 22.23 -19.74 -1.65
CA PRO A 108 23.20 -19.52 -0.57
C PRO A 108 24.07 -18.25 -0.79
N ASP A 109 24.30 -17.85 -2.03
CA ASP A 109 25.13 -16.67 -2.36
C ASP A 109 24.44 -15.36 -1.96
N ILE A 110 23.12 -15.28 -2.09
CA ILE A 110 22.33 -14.13 -1.64
C ILE A 110 22.26 -14.07 -0.11
N ALA A 111 22.31 -15.22 0.56
CA ALA A 111 22.27 -15.31 2.02
C ALA A 111 23.50 -14.66 2.69
N GLN A 112 24.68 -14.68 2.06
CA GLN A 112 25.93 -14.17 2.66
C GLN A 112 25.89 -12.67 3.00
N GLY A 113 25.15 -11.86 2.25
CA GLY A 113 25.01 -10.42 2.49
C GLY A 113 24.19 -10.06 3.72
N VAL A 114 23.29 -10.96 4.16
CA VAL A 114 22.33 -10.71 5.24
C VAL A 114 22.79 -11.30 6.59
N ASP A 115 23.77 -12.20 6.59
CA ASP A 115 24.35 -12.79 7.82
C ASP A 115 25.27 -11.83 8.57
N ARG A 116 25.56 -10.67 7.98
CA ARG A 116 26.25 -9.55 8.61
C ARG A 116 25.23 -8.44 8.86
N GLU A 117 25.42 -7.63 9.89
CA GLU A 117 24.56 -6.47 10.24
C GLU A 117 24.62 -5.37 9.15
N GLY A 118 24.28 -5.73 7.91
CA GLY A 118 24.28 -4.87 6.73
C GLY A 118 23.11 -5.18 5.80
N TRP A 119 22.83 -4.26 4.86
CA TRP A 119 21.77 -4.43 3.89
C TRP A 119 22.15 -5.46 2.81
N GLY A 120 21.20 -6.30 2.43
CA GLY A 120 21.42 -7.34 1.41
C GLY A 120 21.43 -6.81 -0.02
N ASP A 121 21.19 -5.51 -0.21
CA ASP A 121 21.18 -4.85 -1.51
C ASP A 121 21.62 -3.39 -1.38
N GLN A 122 21.89 -2.76 -2.52
CA GLN A 122 22.10 -1.33 -2.64
C GLN A 122 20.83 -0.65 -3.15
N GLY A 123 20.63 0.63 -2.84
CA GLY A 123 19.48 1.36 -3.36
C GLY A 123 19.39 2.79 -2.89
N THR A 124 18.48 3.52 -3.52
CA THR A 124 18.07 4.87 -3.11
C THR A 124 16.59 4.87 -2.80
N PHE A 125 16.22 5.39 -1.64
CA PHE A 125 14.86 5.40 -1.14
C PHE A 125 14.43 6.85 -0.89
N CYS A 126 13.22 7.20 -1.30
CA CYS A 126 12.72 8.56 -1.24
C CYS A 126 11.41 8.61 -0.45
N ALA A 127 11.25 9.66 0.35
CA ALA A 127 10.00 9.92 1.04
C ALA A 127 9.77 11.41 1.23
N MET A 128 8.57 11.77 1.66
CA MET A 128 8.20 13.12 2.02
C MET A 128 7.25 13.14 3.22
N ALA A 129 7.19 14.28 3.89
CA ALA A 129 6.15 14.63 4.85
C ALA A 129 5.77 16.10 4.68
N THR A 130 4.48 16.42 4.72
CA THR A 130 3.97 17.80 4.66
C THR A 130 3.58 18.28 6.06
N ASN A 131 3.52 19.58 6.30
CA ASN A 131 3.07 20.14 7.58
C ASN A 131 1.53 20.12 7.74
N GLU A 132 0.83 19.34 6.92
CA GLU A 132 -0.63 19.27 6.89
C GLU A 132 -1.14 18.12 7.76
N MET A 133 -1.20 18.36 9.07
CA MET A 133 -1.61 17.36 10.07
C MET A 133 -2.99 16.76 9.81
N LEU A 134 -3.97 17.56 9.36
CA LEU A 134 -5.34 17.09 9.05
C LEU A 134 -5.38 16.03 7.94
N TYR A 135 -4.36 15.98 7.11
CA TYR A 135 -4.23 15.02 6.02
C TYR A 135 -3.17 13.95 6.30
N GLY A 136 -2.89 13.68 7.58
CA GLY A 136 -1.89 12.69 7.98
C GLY A 136 -0.46 13.01 7.55
N TYR A 137 -0.13 14.31 7.43
CA TYR A 137 1.17 14.76 6.90
C TYR A 137 1.47 14.30 5.48
N MET A 138 0.42 13.96 4.71
CA MET A 138 0.48 13.56 3.31
C MET A 138 0.03 14.69 2.38
N PRO A 139 0.36 14.64 1.07
CA PRO A 139 -0.22 15.52 0.07
C PRO A 139 -1.75 15.40 0.03
N ARG A 140 -2.47 16.52 -0.11
CA ARG A 140 -3.95 16.54 -0.06
C ARG A 140 -4.61 15.74 -1.17
N ASP A 141 -4.08 15.83 -2.38
CA ASP A 141 -4.56 15.06 -3.53
C ASP A 141 -4.51 13.55 -3.23
N ARG A 142 -3.40 13.08 -2.63
CA ARG A 142 -3.29 11.69 -2.17
C ARG A 142 -4.29 11.37 -1.06
N TYR A 143 -4.39 12.24 -0.07
CA TYR A 143 -5.33 12.03 1.03
C TYR A 143 -6.77 11.87 0.53
N PHE A 144 -7.26 12.80 -0.30
CA PHE A 144 -8.63 12.73 -0.81
C PHE A 144 -8.85 11.52 -1.72
N ALA A 145 -7.90 11.20 -2.62
CA ALA A 145 -8.03 10.02 -3.46
C ALA A 145 -8.15 8.73 -2.62
N HIS A 146 -7.31 8.59 -1.59
CA HIS A 146 -7.32 7.44 -0.70
C HIS A 146 -8.57 7.39 0.19
N GLU A 147 -8.99 8.51 0.78
CA GLU A 147 -10.13 8.57 1.69
C GLU A 147 -11.43 8.24 0.96
N ILE A 148 -11.67 8.83 -0.22
CA ILE A 148 -12.82 8.52 -1.06
C ILE A 148 -12.82 7.02 -1.42
N GLY A 149 -11.70 6.52 -1.93
CA GLY A 149 -11.60 5.13 -2.36
C GLY A 149 -11.77 4.12 -1.23
N LYS A 150 -11.22 4.38 -0.04
CA LYS A 150 -11.37 3.54 1.15
C LYS A 150 -12.81 3.52 1.67
N ARG A 151 -13.50 4.69 1.70
CA ARG A 151 -14.92 4.75 2.10
C ARG A 151 -15.78 3.97 1.14
N LEU A 152 -15.60 4.15 -0.16
CA LEU A 152 -16.31 3.40 -1.20
C LEU A 152 -16.09 1.88 -1.06
N TYR A 153 -14.84 1.46 -0.89
CA TYR A 153 -14.51 0.04 -0.72
C TYR A 153 -15.13 -0.54 0.55
N THR A 154 -15.08 0.19 1.66
CA THR A 154 -15.66 -0.23 2.93
C THR A 154 -17.19 -0.36 2.83
N ALA A 155 -17.85 0.61 2.22
CA ALA A 155 -19.29 0.59 2.01
C ALA A 155 -19.71 -0.57 1.07
N ALA A 156 -18.92 -0.83 0.02
CA ALA A 156 -19.15 -1.98 -0.87
C ALA A 156 -18.99 -3.33 -0.14
N LEU A 157 -17.94 -3.48 0.69
CA LEU A 157 -17.74 -4.68 1.51
C LEU A 157 -18.89 -4.95 2.47
N ARG A 158 -19.45 -3.89 3.05
CA ARG A 158 -20.60 -3.95 3.98
C ARG A 158 -21.94 -4.06 3.28
N ASN A 159 -21.97 -4.06 1.94
CA ASN A 159 -23.19 -4.01 1.13
C ASN A 159 -24.09 -2.79 1.43
N GLU A 160 -23.49 -1.68 1.83
CA GLU A 160 -24.19 -0.40 2.03
C GLU A 160 -24.44 0.30 0.69
N ILE A 161 -23.62 0.03 -0.32
CA ILE A 161 -23.76 0.53 -1.69
C ILE A 161 -23.61 -0.61 -2.71
N SER A 162 -24.29 -0.51 -3.84
CA SER A 162 -24.34 -1.56 -4.86
C SER A 162 -23.26 -1.37 -5.93
N ILE A 163 -22.00 -1.43 -5.52
CA ILE A 163 -20.82 -1.41 -6.44
C ILE A 163 -19.91 -2.60 -6.18
N GLY A 164 -19.03 -2.88 -7.13
CA GLY A 164 -17.99 -3.92 -6.97
C GLY A 164 -16.80 -3.44 -6.16
N LEU A 165 -15.90 -4.39 -5.83
CA LEU A 165 -14.74 -4.14 -4.97
C LEU A 165 -13.53 -3.57 -5.72
N ASP A 166 -13.50 -3.64 -7.06
CA ASP A 166 -12.40 -3.13 -7.90
C ASP A 166 -12.61 -1.65 -8.21
N ILE A 167 -12.20 -0.80 -7.29
CA ILE A 167 -12.48 0.64 -7.33
C ILE A 167 -11.18 1.39 -7.61
N LYS A 168 -11.26 2.40 -8.47
CA LYS A 168 -10.19 3.37 -8.70
C LYS A 168 -10.73 4.78 -8.45
N THR A 169 -9.93 5.60 -7.81
CA THR A 169 -10.22 7.03 -7.62
C THR A 169 -9.02 7.86 -8.05
N LEU A 170 -9.28 9.03 -8.60
CA LEU A 170 -8.27 10.04 -8.90
C LEU A 170 -8.79 11.40 -8.45
N VAL A 171 -7.94 12.18 -7.80
CA VAL A 171 -8.24 13.55 -7.38
C VAL A 171 -7.19 14.49 -7.94
N SER A 172 -7.65 15.54 -8.64
CA SER A 172 -6.83 16.63 -9.16
C SER A 172 -7.13 17.92 -8.41
N LEU A 173 -6.07 18.62 -7.97
CA LEU A 173 -6.16 19.91 -7.30
C LEU A 173 -5.68 21.02 -8.20
N LYS A 174 -6.39 22.17 -8.21
CA LYS A 174 -5.91 23.41 -8.82
C LYS A 174 -4.75 24.01 -8.02
N ALA A 175 -3.93 24.81 -8.69
CA ALA A 175 -2.94 25.62 -8.00
C ALA A 175 -3.65 26.59 -7.04
N GLY A 176 -3.56 26.30 -5.75
CA GLY A 176 -4.14 27.16 -4.71
C GLY A 176 -5.08 26.49 -3.72
N ARG A 177 -5.67 25.35 -3.98
CA ARG A 177 -6.36 24.49 -2.99
C ARG A 177 -7.68 23.84 -3.45
N ASP A 178 -8.30 24.30 -4.53
CA ASP A 178 -9.62 23.80 -4.94
C ASP A 178 -9.49 22.41 -5.60
N VAL A 179 -10.49 21.54 -5.38
CA VAL A 179 -10.58 20.26 -6.08
C VAL A 179 -11.15 20.51 -7.47
N GLU A 180 -10.31 20.33 -8.48
CA GLU A 180 -10.67 20.53 -9.88
C GLU A 180 -11.54 19.38 -10.38
N GLN A 181 -11.09 18.15 -10.12
CA GLN A 181 -11.77 16.96 -10.63
C GLN A 181 -11.61 15.78 -9.67
N VAL A 182 -12.70 15.03 -9.52
CA VAL A 182 -12.71 13.70 -8.92
C VAL A 182 -13.18 12.70 -9.97
N ILE A 183 -12.40 11.65 -10.18
CA ILE A 183 -12.77 10.54 -11.06
C ILE A 183 -12.92 9.29 -10.21
N VAL A 184 -14.04 8.59 -10.37
CA VAL A 184 -14.31 7.30 -9.74
C VAL A 184 -14.66 6.27 -10.81
N ALA A 185 -13.94 5.15 -10.81
CA ALA A 185 -14.30 3.97 -11.58
C ALA A 185 -14.63 2.82 -10.62
N ALA A 186 -15.84 2.27 -10.72
CA ALA A 186 -16.32 1.18 -9.90
C ALA A 186 -17.25 0.26 -10.70
N PRO A 187 -17.15 -1.07 -10.56
CA PRO A 187 -18.09 -2.01 -11.20
C PRO A 187 -19.50 -1.77 -10.69
N MET A 188 -20.49 -1.82 -11.59
CA MET A 188 -21.92 -1.68 -11.25
C MET A 188 -22.75 -2.62 -12.11
N LEU A 189 -23.86 -3.08 -11.56
CA LEU A 189 -24.87 -3.80 -12.33
C LEU A 189 -25.81 -2.79 -13.01
N PRO A 190 -26.24 -3.04 -14.26
CA PRO A 190 -27.12 -2.12 -14.99
C PRO A 190 -28.39 -1.76 -14.24
N GLU A 191 -28.98 -2.71 -13.53
CA GLU A 191 -30.22 -2.54 -12.76
C GLU A 191 -30.06 -1.64 -11.52
N SER A 192 -28.85 -1.43 -11.02
CA SER A 192 -28.55 -0.58 -9.87
C SER A 192 -27.70 0.65 -10.21
N GLU A 193 -27.44 0.91 -11.49
CA GLU A 193 -26.50 1.94 -11.93
C GLU A 193 -26.82 3.34 -11.39
N GLU A 194 -28.05 3.78 -11.50
CA GLU A 194 -28.45 5.13 -11.06
C GLU A 194 -28.25 5.31 -9.54
N ALA A 195 -28.71 4.34 -8.75
CA ALA A 195 -28.53 4.36 -7.30
C ALA A 195 -27.05 4.27 -6.89
N ALA A 196 -26.25 3.47 -7.61
CA ALA A 196 -24.82 3.34 -7.37
C ALA A 196 -24.06 4.64 -7.68
N ARG A 197 -24.40 5.32 -8.77
CA ARG A 197 -23.82 6.63 -9.13
C ARG A 197 -24.14 7.68 -8.08
N GLN A 198 -25.40 7.73 -7.61
CA GLN A 198 -25.79 8.65 -6.55
C GLN A 198 -25.03 8.38 -5.26
N ALA A 199 -24.95 7.12 -4.84
CA ALA A 199 -24.22 6.75 -3.63
C ALA A 199 -22.71 7.08 -3.71
N ILE A 200 -22.09 6.91 -4.87
CA ILE A 200 -20.71 7.37 -5.09
C ILE A 200 -20.60 8.89 -4.95
N ALA A 201 -21.52 9.63 -5.57
CA ALA A 201 -21.53 11.09 -5.49
C ALA A 201 -21.70 11.57 -4.05
N ASP A 202 -22.57 10.94 -3.26
CA ASP A 202 -22.77 11.25 -1.85
C ASP A 202 -21.48 11.02 -1.04
N VAL A 203 -20.79 9.89 -1.22
CA VAL A 203 -19.51 9.63 -0.54
C VAL A 203 -18.44 10.66 -0.91
N VAL A 204 -18.33 11.03 -2.20
CA VAL A 204 -17.38 12.06 -2.64
C VAL A 204 -17.71 13.40 -2.00
N HIS A 205 -18.98 13.80 -2.02
CA HIS A 205 -19.47 15.04 -1.41
C HIS A 205 -19.15 15.07 0.09
N ASP A 206 -19.47 14.01 0.83
CA ASP A 206 -19.24 13.93 2.26
C ASP A 206 -17.76 14.07 2.61
N VAL A 207 -16.87 13.34 1.93
CA VAL A 207 -15.41 13.45 2.15
C VAL A 207 -14.91 14.86 1.92
N LEU A 208 -15.34 15.52 0.85
CA LEU A 208 -14.87 16.86 0.52
C LEU A 208 -15.43 17.91 1.48
N THR A 209 -16.72 17.85 1.82
CA THR A 209 -17.37 18.82 2.71
C THR A 209 -16.90 18.72 4.16
N GLU A 210 -16.50 17.56 4.65
CA GLU A 210 -15.83 17.41 5.96
C GLU A 210 -14.57 18.26 6.08
N HIS A 211 -13.94 18.59 4.95
CA HIS A 211 -12.73 19.42 4.86
C HIS A 211 -12.99 20.80 4.25
N HIS A 212 -14.26 21.20 4.07
CA HIS A 212 -14.68 22.46 3.46
C HIS A 212 -14.23 22.62 1.99
N TYR A 213 -14.27 21.54 1.22
CA TYR A 213 -14.03 21.51 -0.22
C TYR A 213 -15.29 21.14 -0.99
N GLU A 214 -15.30 21.58 -2.24
CA GLU A 214 -16.19 21.15 -3.31
C GLU A 214 -15.34 20.78 -4.52
N CYS A 215 -15.85 19.97 -5.45
CA CYS A 215 -15.17 19.72 -6.72
C CYS A 215 -15.93 20.36 -7.88
N ASP A 216 -15.18 20.86 -8.87
CA ASP A 216 -15.80 21.45 -10.06
C ASP A 216 -16.40 20.38 -10.96
N GLU A 217 -15.79 19.20 -11.02
CA GLU A 217 -16.21 18.09 -11.87
C GLU A 217 -16.08 16.74 -11.17
N LEU A 218 -17.18 15.96 -11.17
CA LEU A 218 -17.20 14.57 -10.74
C LEU A 218 -17.48 13.66 -11.94
N VAL A 219 -16.53 12.78 -12.27
CA VAL A 219 -16.67 11.80 -13.34
C VAL A 219 -16.79 10.39 -12.73
N ILE A 220 -17.93 9.74 -12.95
CA ILE A 220 -18.16 8.36 -12.49
C ILE A 220 -18.25 7.45 -13.73
N ASN A 221 -17.34 6.47 -13.86
CA ASN A 221 -17.29 5.57 -15.00
C ASN A 221 -17.38 6.31 -16.35
N GLY A 222 -16.39 7.12 -16.67
CA GLY A 222 -16.41 8.03 -17.84
C GLY A 222 -16.59 7.35 -19.19
N THR A 223 -16.31 6.03 -19.30
CA THR A 223 -16.53 5.23 -20.51
C THR A 223 -17.86 4.46 -20.52
N GLY A 224 -18.69 4.65 -19.50
CA GLY A 224 -19.90 3.88 -19.26
C GLY A 224 -19.73 2.79 -18.20
N THR A 225 -20.80 2.11 -17.88
CA THR A 225 -20.85 1.09 -16.83
C THR A 225 -20.12 -0.17 -17.25
N TYR A 226 -19.38 -0.77 -16.33
CA TYR A 226 -18.73 -2.07 -16.52
C TYR A 226 -19.10 -3.05 -15.39
N VAL A 227 -19.21 -4.33 -15.74
CA VAL A 227 -19.65 -5.41 -14.86
C VAL A 227 -18.48 -6.38 -14.58
N VAL A 228 -17.74 -6.73 -15.62
CA VAL A 228 -16.58 -7.65 -15.48
C VAL A 228 -15.42 -6.91 -14.82
N HIS A 229 -14.93 -7.42 -13.69
CA HIS A 229 -13.95 -6.77 -12.86
C HIS A 229 -13.02 -7.75 -12.13
N SER A 230 -12.14 -7.23 -11.28
CA SER A 230 -11.10 -8.01 -10.58
C SER A 230 -10.13 -8.70 -11.56
N SER A 231 -9.49 -9.77 -11.13
CA SER A 231 -8.58 -10.55 -12.00
C SER A 231 -9.24 -11.15 -13.24
N VAL A 232 -10.55 -11.19 -13.28
CA VAL A 232 -11.31 -11.61 -14.48
C VAL A 232 -11.27 -10.52 -15.54
N GLY A 233 -11.45 -9.26 -15.14
CA GLY A 233 -11.39 -8.11 -16.04
C GLY A 233 -9.97 -7.78 -16.49
N ASP A 234 -9.01 -7.81 -15.56
CA ASP A 234 -7.61 -7.44 -15.81
C ASP A 234 -6.64 -8.32 -15.01
N ALA A 235 -5.43 -8.53 -15.51
CA ALA A 235 -4.41 -9.29 -14.81
C ALA A 235 -3.79 -8.48 -13.67
N GLY A 236 -3.67 -9.09 -12.48
CA GLY A 236 -2.97 -8.54 -11.33
C GLY A 236 -1.55 -9.09 -11.20
N VAL A 237 -0.61 -8.22 -10.86
CA VAL A 237 0.77 -8.61 -10.53
C VAL A 237 1.25 -7.77 -9.34
N VAL A 238 1.97 -8.42 -8.42
CA VAL A 238 2.56 -7.74 -7.25
C VAL A 238 3.47 -6.59 -7.65
N GLY A 239 3.41 -5.48 -6.91
CA GLY A 239 4.31 -4.34 -7.09
C GLY A 239 4.02 -3.44 -8.29
N ARG A 240 2.83 -3.49 -8.88
CA ARG A 240 2.46 -2.65 -10.04
C ARG A 240 1.72 -1.36 -9.68
N LYS A 241 1.50 -1.07 -8.39
CA LYS A 241 0.78 0.12 -7.91
C LYS A 241 1.61 0.97 -6.97
N LEU A 242 2.93 1.03 -7.21
CA LEU A 242 3.86 1.75 -6.32
C LEU A 242 3.57 3.25 -6.25
N ALA A 243 3.23 3.91 -7.37
CA ALA A 243 2.85 5.32 -7.35
C ALA A 243 1.62 5.58 -6.44
N VAL A 244 0.67 4.65 -6.42
CA VAL A 244 -0.51 4.69 -5.54
C VAL A 244 -0.11 4.51 -4.08
N ASP A 245 0.71 3.50 -3.80
CA ASP A 245 1.10 3.14 -2.44
C ASP A 245 1.99 4.22 -1.79
N PHE A 246 2.79 4.93 -2.57
CA PHE A 246 3.72 5.96 -2.08
C PHE A 246 3.05 7.34 -2.09
N TYR A 247 3.46 8.24 -2.95
CA TYR A 247 3.07 9.65 -2.88
C TYR A 247 2.49 10.19 -4.19
N GLY A 248 2.10 9.33 -5.12
CA GLY A 248 1.70 9.73 -6.47
C GLY A 248 2.85 10.42 -7.20
N LEU A 249 2.57 11.59 -7.76
CA LEU A 249 3.57 12.43 -8.44
C LEU A 249 4.31 13.39 -7.50
N ASN A 250 3.97 13.42 -6.20
CA ASN A 250 4.50 14.40 -5.26
C ASN A 250 5.92 14.09 -4.75
N CYS A 251 6.34 12.81 -4.85
CA CYS A 251 7.68 12.37 -4.49
C CYS A 251 8.09 11.18 -5.36
N PRO A 252 9.33 11.10 -5.82
CA PRO A 252 9.82 9.93 -6.53
C PRO A 252 9.69 8.65 -5.70
N VAL A 253 9.39 7.55 -6.35
CA VAL A 253 9.49 6.22 -5.74
C VAL A 253 10.95 5.78 -5.80
N GLY A 254 11.52 5.36 -4.66
CA GLY A 254 12.86 4.78 -4.59
C GLY A 254 12.81 3.29 -4.28
N GLY A 255 13.85 2.56 -4.72
CA GLY A 255 13.88 1.11 -4.58
C GLY A 255 12.84 0.38 -5.43
N GLY A 256 12.61 -0.90 -5.11
CA GLY A 256 11.59 -1.75 -5.73
C GLY A 256 10.30 -1.85 -4.90
N SER A 257 9.46 -2.84 -5.25
CA SER A 257 8.23 -3.11 -4.52
C SER A 257 8.50 -3.53 -3.07
N PRO A 258 7.76 -2.97 -2.08
CA PRO A 258 7.78 -3.47 -0.72
C PRO A 258 6.92 -4.73 -0.54
N TRP A 259 5.98 -5.00 -1.46
CA TRP A 259 5.06 -6.12 -1.34
C TRP A 259 5.72 -7.44 -1.77
N GLY A 260 5.39 -8.52 -1.08
CA GLY A 260 5.99 -9.82 -1.31
C GLY A 260 7.44 -9.95 -0.79
N LYS A 261 7.89 -9.04 0.09
CA LYS A 261 9.26 -9.03 0.62
C LYS A 261 9.27 -8.85 2.13
N CYS A 262 10.13 -9.60 2.84
CA CYS A 262 10.30 -9.46 4.28
C CYS A 262 11.14 -8.21 4.65
N GLY A 263 11.11 -7.81 5.92
CA GLY A 263 11.80 -6.63 6.43
C GLY A 263 13.33 -6.59 6.21
N THR A 264 13.96 -7.73 5.91
CA THR A 264 15.41 -7.74 5.59
C THR A 264 15.72 -7.16 4.22
N LYS A 265 14.71 -6.95 3.37
CA LYS A 265 14.86 -6.30 2.07
C LYS A 265 14.83 -4.78 2.23
N ALA A 266 15.82 -4.12 1.67
CA ALA A 266 15.94 -2.65 1.69
C ALA A 266 14.71 -1.96 1.10
N ASP A 267 14.10 -2.54 0.05
CA ASP A 267 12.89 -2.05 -0.60
C ASP A 267 11.71 -1.86 0.38
N VAL A 268 11.61 -2.69 1.41
CA VAL A 268 10.59 -2.55 2.46
C VAL A 268 11.03 -1.53 3.49
N THR A 269 12.09 -1.86 4.21
CA THR A 269 12.44 -1.21 5.45
C THR A 269 13.01 0.19 5.25
N LEU A 270 13.80 0.42 4.18
CA LEU A 270 14.37 1.75 3.94
C LEU A 270 13.36 2.72 3.29
N ASN A 271 12.34 2.25 2.60
CA ASN A 271 11.22 3.11 2.20
C ASN A 271 10.41 3.58 3.42
N ILE A 272 10.11 2.68 4.35
CA ILE A 272 9.45 3.02 5.62
C ILE A 272 10.33 3.94 6.47
N ALA A 273 11.66 3.67 6.54
CA ALA A 273 12.62 4.50 7.27
C ALA A 273 12.73 5.91 6.66
N ALA A 274 12.71 6.05 5.34
CA ALA A 274 12.73 7.35 4.69
C ALA A 274 11.52 8.19 5.11
N ARG A 275 10.31 7.61 5.16
CA ARG A 275 9.12 8.28 5.67
C ARG A 275 9.26 8.66 7.14
N TYR A 276 9.72 7.73 7.96
CA TYR A 276 9.96 7.98 9.38
C TYR A 276 10.90 9.17 9.60
N PHE A 277 12.02 9.25 8.87
CA PHE A 277 12.95 10.36 8.99
C PHE A 277 12.39 11.69 8.49
N ALA A 278 11.63 11.68 7.37
CA ALA A 278 10.97 12.89 6.87
C ALA A 278 9.99 13.46 7.89
N LEU A 279 9.12 12.61 8.44
CA LEU A 279 8.11 13.03 9.42
C LEU A 279 8.76 13.46 10.74
N LYS A 280 9.75 12.73 11.23
CA LYS A 280 10.48 13.06 12.46
C LYS A 280 11.18 14.41 12.36
N GLU A 281 11.87 14.69 11.24
CA GLU A 281 12.51 15.99 11.01
C GLU A 281 11.49 17.14 10.97
N LEU A 282 10.35 16.92 10.29
CA LEU A 282 9.26 17.88 10.22
C LEU A 282 8.68 18.21 11.62
N LEU A 283 8.41 17.17 12.41
CA LEU A 283 7.82 17.30 13.76
C LEU A 283 8.81 17.90 14.79
N ALA A 284 10.10 17.63 14.63
CA ALA A 284 11.13 18.21 15.49
C ALA A 284 11.34 19.71 15.26
N ASN A 285 10.96 20.23 14.10
CA ASN A 285 11.16 21.63 13.69
C ASN A 285 9.85 22.26 13.19
N PRO A 286 8.81 22.38 14.04
CA PRO A 286 7.49 22.85 13.62
C PRO A 286 7.57 24.28 13.07
N GLY A 287 6.98 24.51 11.89
CA GLY A 287 6.93 25.80 11.21
C GLY A 287 8.18 26.18 10.42
N LYS A 288 9.26 25.39 10.50
CA LYS A 288 10.49 25.68 9.74
C LYS A 288 10.35 25.31 8.26
N HIS A 289 9.72 24.17 7.97
CA HIS A 289 9.48 23.70 6.60
C HIS A 289 8.01 23.37 6.39
N LYS A 290 7.51 23.58 5.18
CA LYS A 290 6.16 23.14 4.78
C LYS A 290 6.17 21.68 4.35
N THR A 291 7.27 21.24 3.77
CA THR A 291 7.50 19.87 3.33
C THR A 291 8.94 19.51 3.60
N VAL A 292 9.16 18.29 4.08
CA VAL A 292 10.47 17.69 4.18
C VAL A 292 10.51 16.49 3.26
N TYR A 293 11.49 16.47 2.35
CA TYR A 293 11.82 15.29 1.56
C TYR A 293 13.08 14.64 2.11
N THR A 294 13.11 13.32 2.11
CA THR A 294 14.30 12.54 2.47
C THR A 294 14.76 11.66 1.32
N LYS A 295 16.06 11.47 1.23
CA LYS A 295 16.68 10.47 0.37
C LYS A 295 17.66 9.65 1.20
N ILE A 296 17.50 8.33 1.14
CA ILE A 296 18.43 7.39 1.78
C ILE A 296 19.18 6.65 0.69
N ALA A 297 20.51 6.65 0.75
CA ALA A 297 21.33 5.79 -0.09
C ALA A 297 22.01 4.74 0.79
N CYS A 298 21.84 3.46 0.44
CA CYS A 298 22.47 2.34 1.12
C CYS A 298 23.41 1.56 0.18
N CYS A 299 24.39 0.90 0.80
CA CYS A 299 25.34 0.03 0.11
C CYS A 299 25.17 -1.41 0.61
N ILE A 300 25.29 -2.36 -0.30
CA ILE A 300 25.25 -3.78 0.04
C ILE A 300 26.33 -4.14 1.10
N GLY A 301 25.94 -4.92 2.08
CA GLY A 301 26.82 -5.38 3.17
C GLY A 301 27.17 -4.32 4.23
N GLN A 302 26.57 -3.11 4.17
CA GLN A 302 26.82 -2.04 5.14
C GLN A 302 25.52 -1.63 5.84
N SER A 303 25.62 -1.27 7.13
CA SER A 303 24.54 -0.62 7.89
C SER A 303 24.55 0.91 7.72
N LYS A 304 25.71 1.46 7.38
CA LYS A 304 25.93 2.90 7.25
C LYS A 304 25.29 3.42 5.98
N CYS A 305 24.31 4.30 6.15
CA CYS A 305 23.55 4.92 5.06
C CYS A 305 23.80 6.43 5.03
N LEU A 306 23.73 7.00 3.82
CA LEU A 306 23.67 8.44 3.64
C LEU A 306 22.20 8.87 3.67
N VAL A 307 21.84 9.83 4.54
CA VAL A 307 20.50 10.39 4.63
C VAL A 307 20.55 11.88 4.34
N ALA A 308 19.86 12.32 3.31
CA ALA A 308 19.81 13.71 2.89
C ALA A 308 18.38 14.24 3.02
N TYR A 309 18.21 15.49 3.49
CA TYR A 309 16.94 16.15 3.75
C TYR A 309 16.83 17.41 2.91
N PHE A 310 15.68 17.57 2.26
CA PHE A 310 15.42 18.71 1.36
C PHE A 310 14.10 19.38 1.79
N ASP A 311 14.01 20.69 1.57
CA ASP A 311 12.81 21.47 1.84
C ASP A 311 11.80 21.43 0.68
N GLU A 312 10.73 22.22 0.78
CA GLU A 312 9.67 22.36 -0.23
C GLU A 312 10.14 22.92 -1.58
N LYS A 313 11.36 23.49 -1.66
CA LYS A 313 12.00 23.94 -2.89
C LYS A 313 13.01 22.94 -3.44
N HIS A 314 13.11 21.77 -2.80
CA HIS A 314 14.13 20.78 -3.06
C HIS A 314 15.57 21.26 -2.81
N GLU A 315 15.75 22.24 -1.92
CA GLU A 315 17.07 22.68 -1.47
C GLU A 315 17.55 21.80 -0.31
N LEU A 316 18.78 21.30 -0.43
CA LEU A 316 19.42 20.48 0.62
C LEU A 316 19.68 21.35 1.86
N PHE A 317 19.15 20.97 3.01
CA PHE A 317 19.39 21.68 4.26
C PHE A 317 20.05 20.85 5.36
N LYS A 318 20.06 19.52 5.22
CA LYS A 318 20.72 18.62 6.16
C LYS A 318 21.17 17.35 5.45
N GLU A 319 22.36 16.87 5.80
CA GLU A 319 22.88 15.60 5.34
C GLU A 319 23.64 14.93 6.49
N GLU A 320 23.47 13.63 6.65
CA GLU A 320 24.13 12.86 7.69
C GLU A 320 24.46 11.45 7.21
N GLN A 321 25.54 10.89 7.71
CA GLN A 321 25.81 9.46 7.64
C GLN A 321 25.36 8.83 8.95
N THR A 322 24.43 7.88 8.88
CA THR A 322 23.88 7.23 10.06
C THR A 322 23.86 5.71 9.88
N ASP A 323 24.05 5.00 10.99
CA ASP A 323 23.90 3.55 11.00
C ASP A 323 22.40 3.21 11.09
N ILE A 324 21.88 2.58 10.02
CA ILE A 324 20.55 2.00 9.98
C ILE A 324 20.73 0.48 10.04
N ILE A 325 20.83 -0.03 11.25
CA ILE A 325 21.10 -1.45 11.52
C ILE A 325 19.82 -2.25 11.22
N PRO A 326 19.86 -3.19 10.24
CA PRO A 326 18.64 -3.90 9.79
C PRO A 326 17.86 -4.55 10.92
N SER A 327 18.48 -5.33 11.80
CA SER A 327 17.78 -6.02 12.89
C SER A 327 17.04 -5.05 13.83
N GLN A 328 17.65 -3.92 14.16
CA GLN A 328 17.06 -2.93 15.06
C GLN A 328 15.90 -2.18 14.42
N ILE A 329 16.04 -1.75 13.16
CA ILE A 329 15.02 -0.97 12.48
C ILE A 329 13.81 -1.84 12.09
N ILE A 330 14.03 -3.10 11.72
CA ILE A 330 12.97 -4.09 11.45
C ILE A 330 12.13 -4.29 12.71
N HIS A 331 12.77 -4.51 13.86
CA HIS A 331 12.07 -4.66 15.14
C HIS A 331 11.32 -3.39 15.53
N LYS A 332 11.96 -2.22 15.39
CA LYS A 332 11.34 -0.92 15.68
C LYS A 332 10.07 -0.68 14.88
N PHE A 333 10.02 -1.12 13.62
CA PHE A 333 8.87 -0.97 12.76
C PHE A 333 7.90 -2.17 12.80
N GLY A 334 8.14 -3.15 13.68
CA GLY A 334 7.29 -4.33 13.86
C GLY A 334 7.27 -5.28 12.65
N LEU A 335 8.24 -5.17 11.73
CA LEU A 335 8.31 -5.96 10.51
C LEU A 335 8.82 -7.41 10.73
N ASP A 336 9.07 -7.77 11.97
CA ASP A 336 9.39 -9.12 12.44
C ASP A 336 8.18 -9.84 13.06
N GLY A 337 6.99 -9.26 12.95
CA GLY A 337 5.76 -9.80 13.55
C GLY A 337 5.61 -9.54 15.05
N SER A 338 6.52 -8.78 15.68
CA SER A 338 6.51 -8.53 17.12
C SER A 338 5.37 -7.62 17.59
N VAL A 339 4.79 -6.82 16.69
CA VAL A 339 3.70 -5.89 17.00
C VAL A 339 2.35 -6.44 16.54
N TYR A 340 2.22 -6.78 15.27
CA TYR A 340 1.03 -7.37 14.67
C TYR A 340 1.41 -8.63 13.89
N GLY A 341 0.71 -9.74 14.13
CA GLY A 341 0.96 -11.00 13.42
C GLY A 341 0.53 -10.96 11.94
N ASP A 342 -0.16 -9.91 11.50
CA ASP A 342 -0.62 -9.65 10.15
C ASP A 342 -0.16 -8.26 9.65
N MET A 343 1.05 -7.84 10.05
CA MET A 343 1.58 -6.51 9.78
C MET A 343 1.62 -6.17 8.30
N PHE A 344 2.16 -7.04 7.46
CA PHE A 344 2.30 -6.76 6.03
C PHE A 344 0.95 -6.67 5.32
N PHE A 345 -0.01 -7.53 5.70
CA PHE A 345 -1.38 -7.46 5.18
C PHE A 345 -2.05 -6.12 5.55
N ARG A 346 -1.90 -5.68 6.80
CA ARG A 346 -2.43 -4.39 7.28
C ARG A 346 -1.81 -3.22 6.55
N LEU A 347 -0.49 -3.16 6.44
CA LEU A 347 0.21 -2.09 5.71
C LEU A 347 -0.24 -2.04 4.25
N CYS A 348 -0.41 -3.19 3.61
CA CYS A 348 -0.87 -3.27 2.22
C CYS A 348 -2.33 -2.81 2.05
N GLN A 349 -3.20 -3.16 3.00
CA GLN A 349 -4.63 -2.85 2.93
C GLN A 349 -4.93 -1.40 3.32
N GLN A 350 -4.22 -0.89 4.32
CA GLN A 350 -4.51 0.42 4.90
C GLN A 350 -3.64 1.52 4.29
N ASP A 351 -2.35 1.48 4.58
CA ASP A 351 -1.31 2.38 4.07
C ASP A 351 0.06 1.86 4.49
N LEU A 352 1.02 1.86 3.56
CA LEU A 352 2.40 1.44 3.81
C LEU A 352 3.05 2.15 5.00
N PHE A 353 2.65 3.39 5.25
CA PHE A 353 3.24 4.26 6.26
C PHE A 353 2.43 4.36 7.55
N ALA A 354 1.25 3.72 7.63
CA ALA A 354 0.32 3.89 8.74
C ALA A 354 0.98 3.69 10.11
N TYR A 355 1.69 2.59 10.30
CA TYR A 355 2.33 2.28 11.58
C TYR A 355 3.49 3.23 11.92
N VAL A 356 4.35 3.54 10.94
CA VAL A 356 5.52 4.39 11.18
C VAL A 356 5.13 5.85 11.42
N ASP A 357 4.02 6.30 10.86
CA ASP A 357 3.49 7.65 11.11
C ASP A 357 3.00 7.77 12.56
N ILE A 358 2.30 6.76 13.09
CA ILE A 358 1.90 6.70 14.50
C ILE A 358 3.13 6.69 15.41
N LEU A 359 4.13 5.89 15.09
CA LEU A 359 5.36 5.78 15.86
C LEU A 359 6.11 7.13 15.91
N ALA A 360 6.30 7.80 14.78
CA ALA A 360 7.00 9.08 14.70
C ALA A 360 6.25 10.20 15.48
N GLN A 361 4.93 10.23 15.40
CA GLN A 361 4.08 11.16 16.13
C GLN A 361 4.14 10.91 17.64
N SER A 362 4.09 9.65 18.08
CA SER A 362 4.22 9.26 19.48
C SER A 362 5.57 9.68 20.06
N GLU A 363 6.67 9.47 19.35
CA GLU A 363 8.01 9.89 19.79
C GLU A 363 8.16 11.42 19.85
N ALA A 364 7.44 12.16 19.03
CA ALA A 364 7.43 13.63 19.05
C ALA A 364 6.52 14.21 20.16
N GLY A 365 5.79 13.37 20.93
CA GLY A 365 4.84 13.81 21.94
C GLY A 365 3.57 14.46 21.37
N THR A 366 3.32 14.27 20.07
CA THR A 366 2.08 14.70 19.42
C THR A 366 1.10 13.54 19.44
N ASN A 367 -0.05 13.69 20.14
CA ASN A 367 -1.09 12.65 20.11
C ASN A 367 -1.66 12.57 18.70
N GLY A 368 -1.29 11.52 17.97
CA GLY A 368 -1.66 11.34 16.57
C GLY A 368 -3.17 11.23 16.39
N VAL A 369 -3.70 12.00 15.46
CA VAL A 369 -5.10 11.93 15.00
C VAL A 369 -5.43 10.58 14.36
N LEU A 370 -4.42 9.79 13.99
CA LEU A 370 -4.55 8.51 13.28
C LEU A 370 -4.61 7.25 14.17
N ALA A 371 -4.53 7.38 15.50
CA ALA A 371 -4.46 6.22 16.42
C ALA A 371 -5.74 5.37 16.48
N THR A 372 -6.82 5.74 15.81
CA THR A 372 -8.12 5.07 15.95
C THR A 372 -8.43 4.02 14.88
N ASN A 373 -7.58 3.83 13.87
CA ASN A 373 -7.91 3.00 12.70
C ASN A 373 -6.89 1.90 12.32
N MET A 374 -5.97 1.52 13.22
CA MET A 374 -5.11 0.33 12.98
C MET A 374 -5.61 -0.93 13.67
#